data_2a8ff7a624fee2e808bd24455e631ef7
#
_entry.id   2a8ff7a624fee2e808bd24455e631ef7
#
_cell.length_a   1.000
_cell.length_b   1.000
_cell.length_c   1.000
_cell.angle_alpha   90.00
_cell.angle_beta   90.00
_cell.angle_gamma   90.00
#
_symmetry.space_group_name_H-M   'P 1'
#
loop_
_entity.id
_entity.type
_entity.pdbx_description
1 polymer ?
#
loop_
_entity_poly.entity_id
_entity_poly.type
_entity_poly.pdbx_seq_one_letter_code
_entity_poly.pdbx_strand_id
1 'polypeptide(L)'
;FEEVTGEDTVTETQEETPGSLAGEDEDDLAEGLAAAVARMRETYDFETELSDAEHARVARGYYEGEDDTDIAEALDVDRREVVRARLDVHLVRDRDRDAPFDLTDLRELLNEDRSTGDIAAELDVSPSTVRRYRRVVRTEKEIRSVSARCQGAFEDVRTDAGISHDMARDMKEDGLEDATDGAEAESNLSL
;
A
#
# COMPACT_ATOMS: atom_id res chain seq x y z
N PHE A 1 64.84 -7.37 -30.52
CA PHE A 1 64.45 -6.73 -29.25
C PHE A 1 63.15 -5.94 -29.51
N GLU A 2 62.02 -6.56 -29.33
CA GLU A 2 60.75 -5.88 -29.44
C GLU A 2 59.91 -6.33 -28.27
N GLU A 3 59.63 -5.36 -27.39
CA GLU A 3 58.63 -5.47 -26.35
C GLU A 3 57.26 -5.35 -26.97
N VAL A 4 56.47 -6.38 -26.83
CA VAL A 4 55.04 -6.33 -27.14
C VAL A 4 54.29 -5.95 -25.88
N THR A 5 53.82 -4.70 -25.84
CA THR A 5 52.94 -4.20 -24.83
C THR A 5 51.56 -4.80 -25.10
N GLY A 6 51.14 -5.72 -24.24
CA GLY A 6 49.74 -6.18 -24.24
C GLY A 6 48.86 -5.13 -23.59
N GLU A 7 47.97 -4.51 -24.34
CA GLU A 7 46.88 -3.74 -23.77
C GLU A 7 45.81 -4.70 -23.27
N ASP A 8 45.73 -4.81 -21.95
CA ASP A 8 44.57 -5.38 -21.28
C ASP A 8 43.37 -4.44 -21.44
N THR A 9 42.55 -4.73 -22.40
CA THR A 9 41.21 -4.16 -22.43
C THR A 9 40.36 -4.86 -21.36
N VAL A 10 40.29 -4.25 -20.19
CA VAL A 10 39.32 -4.62 -19.18
C VAL A 10 37.95 -4.21 -19.71
N THR A 11 37.25 -5.17 -20.28
CA THR A 11 35.82 -5.01 -20.56
C THR A 11 35.12 -5.17 -19.20
N GLU A 12 34.84 -4.06 -18.53
CA GLU A 12 33.87 -4.07 -17.44
C GLU A 12 32.53 -4.47 -18.05
N THR A 13 32.21 -5.75 -17.88
CA THR A 13 30.86 -6.23 -18.10
C THR A 13 30.03 -5.67 -16.96
N GLN A 14 29.33 -4.58 -17.23
CA GLN A 14 28.28 -4.10 -16.37
C GLN A 14 27.20 -5.20 -16.38
N GLU A 15 27.23 -6.05 -15.37
CA GLU A 15 26.11 -6.94 -15.08
C GLU A 15 24.95 -6.07 -14.60
N GLU A 16 24.14 -5.59 -15.54
CA GLU A 16 22.82 -5.07 -15.24
C GLU A 16 21.98 -6.24 -14.68
N THR A 17 21.87 -6.26 -13.36
CA THR A 17 21.06 -7.24 -12.67
C THR A 17 19.59 -6.97 -13.03
N PRO A 18 18.82 -7.98 -13.54
CA PRO A 18 17.40 -7.80 -13.87
C PRO A 18 16.48 -7.42 -12.69
N GLY A 19 17.04 -7.20 -11.51
CA GLY A 19 16.34 -6.76 -10.31
C GLY A 19 16.24 -5.24 -10.12
N SER A 20 16.93 -4.43 -10.92
CA SER A 20 16.98 -2.98 -10.73
C SER A 20 15.66 -2.29 -11.06
N LEU A 21 14.99 -2.67 -12.14
CA LEU A 21 13.73 -2.04 -12.56
C LEU A 21 12.56 -2.37 -11.61
N ALA A 22 12.48 -3.59 -11.12
CA ALA A 22 11.44 -3.97 -10.15
C ALA A 22 11.61 -3.27 -8.79
N GLY A 23 12.85 -2.93 -8.40
CA GLY A 23 13.13 -2.16 -7.18
C GLY A 23 12.77 -0.68 -7.33
N GLU A 24 12.99 -0.07 -8.48
CA GLU A 24 12.64 1.32 -8.76
C GLU A 24 11.11 1.51 -8.73
N ASP A 25 10.34 0.59 -9.33
CA ASP A 25 8.87 0.61 -9.30
C ASP A 25 8.30 0.46 -7.87
N GLU A 26 8.96 -0.32 -7.01
CA GLU A 26 8.55 -0.47 -5.61
C GLU A 26 8.84 0.78 -4.77
N ASP A 27 9.98 1.43 -5.00
CA ASP A 27 10.35 2.67 -4.31
C ASP A 27 9.42 3.82 -4.74
N ASP A 28 9.10 3.94 -6.03
CA ASP A 28 8.16 4.92 -6.56
C ASP A 28 6.75 4.73 -5.97
N LEU A 29 6.31 3.48 -5.85
CA LEU A 29 5.03 3.15 -5.20
C LEU A 29 5.03 3.56 -3.72
N ALA A 30 6.10 3.26 -2.99
CA ALA A 30 6.22 3.62 -1.58
C ALA A 30 6.21 5.13 -1.38
N GLU A 31 6.94 5.89 -2.21
CA GLU A 31 6.95 7.36 -2.18
C GLU A 31 5.58 7.94 -2.51
N GLY A 32 4.91 7.41 -3.54
CA GLY A 32 3.56 7.83 -3.93
C GLY A 32 2.53 7.62 -2.82
N LEU A 33 2.58 6.47 -2.16
CA LEU A 33 1.72 6.16 -1.02
C LEU A 33 2.04 7.08 0.18
N ALA A 34 3.31 7.32 0.50
CA ALA A 34 3.70 8.22 1.58
C ALA A 34 3.25 9.67 1.31
N ALA A 35 3.35 10.13 0.06
CA ALA A 35 2.83 11.44 -0.34
C ALA A 35 1.30 11.53 -0.23
N ALA A 36 0.57 10.46 -0.50
CA ALA A 36 -0.87 10.39 -0.30
C ALA A 36 -1.22 10.46 1.20
N VAL A 37 -0.50 9.72 2.05
CA VAL A 37 -0.63 9.79 3.51
C VAL A 37 -0.38 11.19 4.05
N ALA A 38 0.69 11.86 3.59
CA ALA A 38 1.00 13.23 4.01
C ALA A 38 -0.17 14.20 3.70
N ARG A 39 -0.77 14.09 2.51
CA ARG A 39 -1.96 14.88 2.15
C ARG A 39 -3.17 14.56 3.02
N MET A 40 -3.36 13.30 3.42
CA MET A 40 -4.44 12.93 4.34
C MET A 40 -4.22 13.53 5.72
N ARG A 41 -2.99 13.52 6.24
CA ARG A 41 -2.62 14.08 7.53
C ARG A 41 -2.82 15.61 7.61
N GLU A 42 -2.77 16.33 6.49
CA GLU A 42 -3.13 17.75 6.42
C GLU A 42 -4.63 18.00 6.66
N THR A 43 -5.45 17.00 6.43
CA THR A 43 -6.92 17.13 6.46
C THR A 43 -7.56 16.43 7.65
N TYR A 44 -6.95 15.33 8.13
CA TYR A 44 -7.51 14.46 9.17
C TYR A 44 -6.57 14.31 10.35
N ASP A 45 -7.14 14.21 11.52
CA ASP A 45 -6.39 13.90 12.75
C ASP A 45 -6.06 12.42 12.82
N PHE A 46 -4.79 12.09 12.66
CA PHE A 46 -4.30 10.74 12.87
C PHE A 46 -4.13 10.45 14.36
N GLU A 47 -4.55 9.27 14.79
CA GLU A 47 -4.47 8.88 16.20
C GLU A 47 -3.21 8.06 16.52
N THR A 48 -2.49 7.61 15.49
CA THR A 48 -1.22 6.90 15.64
C THR A 48 -0.04 7.82 15.39
N GLU A 49 1.10 7.52 16.03
CA GLU A 49 2.34 8.28 15.86
C GLU A 49 3.24 7.71 14.76
N LEU A 50 2.74 6.75 13.97
CA LEU A 50 3.47 6.19 12.84
C LEU A 50 3.80 7.29 11.82
N SER A 51 4.98 7.19 11.21
CA SER A 51 5.40 8.05 10.11
C SER A 51 4.55 7.84 8.85
N ASP A 52 4.64 8.75 7.90
CA ASP A 52 3.94 8.63 6.62
C ASP A 52 4.41 7.39 5.83
N ALA A 53 5.69 7.02 5.93
CA ALA A 53 6.23 5.81 5.33
C ALA A 53 5.67 4.53 5.98
N GLU A 54 5.51 4.50 7.31
CA GLU A 54 4.91 3.37 8.01
C GLU A 54 3.42 3.24 7.69
N HIS A 55 2.69 4.35 7.61
CA HIS A 55 1.31 4.34 7.12
C HIS A 55 1.21 3.88 5.66
N ALA A 56 2.15 4.29 4.81
CA ALA A 56 2.24 3.81 3.43
C ALA A 56 2.46 2.29 3.38
N ARG A 57 3.32 1.73 4.25
CA ARG A 57 3.51 0.28 4.39
C ARG A 57 2.22 -0.41 4.85
N VAL A 58 1.47 0.18 5.78
CA VAL A 58 0.15 -0.32 6.20
C VAL A 58 -0.84 -0.32 5.04
N ALA A 59 -0.90 0.76 4.27
CA ALA A 59 -1.77 0.87 3.10
C ALA A 59 -1.40 -0.17 2.02
N ARG A 60 -0.12 -0.30 1.71
CA ARG A 60 0.38 -1.31 0.77
C ARG A 60 -0.04 -2.72 1.19
N GLY A 61 0.24 -3.14 2.42
CA GLY A 61 -0.12 -4.46 2.92
C GLY A 61 -1.63 -4.72 2.90
N TYR A 62 -2.44 -3.70 3.16
CA TYR A 62 -3.89 -3.80 3.03
C TYR A 62 -4.33 -4.15 1.60
N TYR A 63 -3.79 -3.46 0.58
CA TYR A 63 -4.11 -3.70 -0.83
C TYR A 63 -3.50 -5.01 -1.37
N GLU A 64 -2.38 -5.45 -0.83
CA GLU A 64 -1.76 -6.75 -1.13
C GLU A 64 -2.47 -7.93 -0.44
N GLY A 65 -3.43 -7.65 0.44
CA GLY A 65 -4.22 -8.67 1.13
C GLY A 65 -3.55 -9.23 2.38
N GLU A 66 -2.45 -8.63 2.85
CA GLU A 66 -1.82 -9.00 4.12
C GLU A 66 -2.80 -8.81 5.29
N ASP A 67 -2.69 -9.64 6.31
CA ASP A 67 -3.47 -9.41 7.52
C ASP A 67 -2.80 -8.39 8.46
N ASP A 68 -3.56 -7.90 9.47
CA ASP A 68 -3.04 -6.88 10.38
C ASP A 68 -1.93 -7.44 11.30
N THR A 69 -1.73 -8.75 11.38
CA THR A 69 -0.66 -9.38 12.15
C THR A 69 0.64 -9.38 11.34
N ASP A 70 0.57 -9.76 10.06
CA ASP A 70 1.72 -9.76 9.17
C ASP A 70 2.30 -8.34 9.02
N ILE A 71 1.41 -7.35 8.86
CA ILE A 71 1.82 -5.94 8.79
C ILE A 71 2.46 -5.48 10.11
N ALA A 72 1.91 -5.90 11.25
CA ALA A 72 2.44 -5.55 12.57
C ALA A 72 3.84 -6.15 12.81
N GLU A 73 4.05 -7.40 12.40
CA GLU A 73 5.35 -8.05 12.46
C GLU A 73 6.38 -7.35 11.57
N ALA A 74 5.98 -6.95 10.36
CA ALA A 74 6.86 -6.24 9.43
C ALA A 74 7.27 -4.84 9.92
N LEU A 75 6.44 -4.18 10.71
CA LEU A 75 6.68 -2.83 11.27
C LEU A 75 7.21 -2.86 12.71
N ASP A 76 7.31 -4.03 13.34
CA ASP A 76 7.67 -4.19 14.76
C ASP A 76 6.77 -3.35 15.71
N VAL A 77 5.45 -3.40 15.46
CA VAL A 77 4.43 -2.70 16.25
C VAL A 77 3.33 -3.64 16.70
N ASP A 78 2.50 -3.19 17.64
CA ASP A 78 1.32 -3.95 18.06
C ASP A 78 0.28 -4.02 16.93
N ARG A 79 -0.33 -5.21 16.74
CA ARG A 79 -1.46 -5.37 15.80
C ARG A 79 -2.56 -4.32 15.99
N ARG A 80 -2.80 -3.87 17.23
CA ARG A 80 -3.78 -2.80 17.50
C ARG A 80 -3.35 -1.46 16.92
N GLU A 81 -2.05 -1.21 16.84
CA GLU A 81 -1.51 -0.02 16.20
C GLU A 81 -1.77 -0.04 14.70
N VAL A 82 -1.55 -1.19 14.05
CA VAL A 82 -1.87 -1.39 12.62
C VAL A 82 -3.34 -1.16 12.33
N VAL A 83 -4.25 -1.69 13.17
CA VAL A 83 -5.70 -1.45 13.02
C VAL A 83 -6.01 0.05 13.10
N ARG A 84 -5.39 0.79 14.03
CA ARG A 84 -5.59 2.24 14.17
C ARG A 84 -5.02 2.99 12.98
N ALA A 85 -3.78 2.67 12.59
CA ALA A 85 -3.13 3.30 11.43
C ALA A 85 -3.91 3.07 10.12
N ARG A 86 -4.47 1.89 9.94
CA ARG A 86 -5.34 1.58 8.81
C ARG A 86 -6.59 2.47 8.79
N LEU A 87 -7.21 2.68 9.95
CA LEU A 87 -8.35 3.57 10.07
C LEU A 87 -7.97 5.04 9.88
N ASP A 88 -6.77 5.46 10.30
CA ASP A 88 -6.24 6.81 10.06
C ASP A 88 -6.13 7.11 8.55
N VAL A 89 -5.78 6.11 7.73
CA VAL A 89 -5.74 6.24 6.26
C VAL A 89 -7.02 5.73 5.57
N HIS A 90 -8.14 5.67 6.29
CA HIS A 90 -9.48 5.33 5.80
C HIS A 90 -9.64 3.92 5.20
N LEU A 91 -8.80 2.98 5.59
CA LEU A 91 -8.85 1.59 5.13
C LEU A 91 -9.61 0.70 6.15
N VAL A 92 -10.87 0.46 5.88
CA VAL A 92 -11.78 -0.31 6.76
C VAL A 92 -11.99 -1.70 6.19
N ARG A 93 -11.80 -2.75 7.01
CA ARG A 93 -12.15 -4.14 6.67
C ARG A 93 -13.56 -4.46 7.14
N ASP A 94 -14.21 -5.45 6.55
CA ASP A 94 -15.55 -5.87 6.97
C ASP A 94 -15.59 -6.29 8.44
N ARG A 95 -14.56 -7.01 8.91
CA ARG A 95 -14.43 -7.40 10.33
C ARG A 95 -14.34 -6.22 11.32
N ASP A 96 -14.02 -5.03 10.87
CA ASP A 96 -13.97 -3.84 11.72
C ASP A 96 -15.40 -3.38 12.08
N ARG A 97 -16.39 -3.78 11.28
CA ARG A 97 -17.82 -3.49 11.45
C ARG A 97 -18.53 -4.52 12.34
N ASP A 98 -17.88 -5.66 12.64
CA ASP A 98 -18.45 -6.73 13.47
C ASP A 98 -18.52 -6.28 14.95
N ALA A 99 -19.51 -5.46 15.24
CA ALA A 99 -19.79 -4.98 16.59
C ALA A 99 -20.77 -5.92 17.32
N PRO A 100 -20.68 -6.02 18.65
CA PRO A 100 -21.65 -6.77 19.46
C PRO A 100 -22.99 -6.03 19.62
N PHE A 101 -23.22 -4.94 18.88
CA PHE A 101 -24.40 -4.09 18.88
C PHE A 101 -24.59 -3.48 17.47
N ASP A 102 -25.76 -2.86 17.23
CA ASP A 102 -25.96 -2.15 15.95
C ASP A 102 -25.14 -0.85 15.92
N LEU A 103 -24.32 -0.69 14.86
CA LEU A 103 -23.54 0.53 14.65
C LEU A 103 -24.45 1.76 14.41
N THR A 104 -25.70 1.56 14.03
CA THR A 104 -26.68 2.63 13.90
C THR A 104 -27.03 3.24 15.25
N ASP A 105 -27.25 2.38 16.26
CA ASP A 105 -27.51 2.82 17.65
C ASP A 105 -26.31 3.63 18.18
N LEU A 106 -25.07 3.15 17.93
CA LEU A 106 -23.89 3.91 18.31
C LEU A 106 -23.83 5.29 17.62
N ARG A 107 -24.16 5.37 16.33
CA ARG A 107 -24.18 6.66 15.59
C ARG A 107 -25.19 7.65 16.18
N GLU A 108 -26.37 7.17 16.57
CA GLU A 108 -27.40 7.98 17.22
C GLU A 108 -26.92 8.50 18.57
N LEU A 109 -26.40 7.61 19.43
CA LEU A 109 -25.87 7.98 20.75
C LEU A 109 -24.67 8.94 20.68
N LEU A 110 -23.84 8.83 19.64
CA LEU A 110 -22.72 9.76 19.41
C LEU A 110 -23.20 11.18 19.01
N ASN A 111 -24.36 11.31 18.39
CA ASN A 111 -24.96 12.60 18.03
C ASN A 111 -25.63 13.30 19.23
N GLU A 112 -25.90 12.59 20.33
CA GLU A 112 -26.52 13.12 21.54
C GLU A 112 -25.56 13.73 22.56
N ASP A 113 -24.27 13.93 22.20
CA ASP A 113 -23.23 14.45 23.10
C ASP A 113 -23.05 13.68 24.43
N ARG A 114 -23.36 12.40 24.44
CA ARG A 114 -23.25 11.54 25.62
C ARG A 114 -21.81 11.12 25.91
N SER A 115 -21.51 10.93 27.19
CA SER A 115 -20.19 10.43 27.57
C SER A 115 -19.95 8.99 27.08
N THR A 116 -18.67 8.63 26.87
CA THR A 116 -18.30 7.25 26.50
C THR A 116 -18.79 6.23 27.53
N GLY A 117 -18.87 6.62 28.83
CA GLY A 117 -19.35 5.76 29.89
C GLY A 117 -20.86 5.50 29.79
N ASP A 118 -21.64 6.55 29.50
CA ASP A 118 -23.10 6.43 29.35
C ASP A 118 -23.45 5.58 28.12
N ILE A 119 -22.75 5.80 27.02
CA ILE A 119 -22.91 4.99 25.80
C ILE A 119 -22.56 3.52 26.06
N ALA A 120 -21.48 3.26 26.81
CA ALA A 120 -21.06 1.92 27.16
C ALA A 120 -22.11 1.20 28.02
N ALA A 121 -22.72 1.92 28.97
CA ALA A 121 -23.81 1.38 29.80
C ALA A 121 -25.06 1.10 28.97
N GLU A 122 -25.44 1.97 28.05
CA GLU A 122 -26.61 1.81 27.19
C GLU A 122 -26.48 0.60 26.26
N LEU A 123 -25.30 0.42 25.66
CA LEU A 123 -25.01 -0.66 24.70
C LEU A 123 -24.56 -1.97 25.42
N ASP A 124 -24.50 -2.00 26.74
CA ASP A 124 -24.04 -3.12 27.57
C ASP A 124 -22.64 -3.65 27.16
N VAL A 125 -21.70 -2.72 26.92
CA VAL A 125 -20.33 -3.02 26.52
C VAL A 125 -19.31 -2.23 27.34
N SER A 126 -18.03 -2.56 27.18
CA SER A 126 -16.97 -1.79 27.84
C SER A 126 -16.74 -0.42 27.19
N PRO A 127 -16.28 0.60 27.95
CA PRO A 127 -15.87 1.88 27.35
C PRO A 127 -14.77 1.76 26.29
N SER A 128 -13.91 0.74 26.39
CA SER A 128 -12.88 0.46 25.36
C SER A 128 -13.51 -0.05 24.08
N THR A 129 -14.59 -0.83 24.15
CA THR A 129 -15.38 -1.27 22.99
C THR A 129 -16.01 -0.07 22.29
N VAL A 130 -16.63 0.84 23.05
CA VAL A 130 -17.21 2.07 22.50
C VAL A 130 -16.14 2.91 21.78
N ARG A 131 -14.95 3.12 22.39
CA ARG A 131 -13.87 3.87 21.74
C ARG A 131 -13.43 3.24 20.44
N ARG A 132 -13.32 1.90 20.40
CA ARG A 132 -12.95 1.17 19.17
C ARG A 132 -13.95 1.45 18.05
N TYR A 133 -15.24 1.24 18.30
CA TYR A 133 -16.26 1.39 17.27
C TYR A 133 -16.60 2.84 16.94
N ARG A 134 -16.42 3.77 17.90
CA ARG A 134 -16.50 5.23 17.62
C ARG A 134 -15.51 5.61 16.51
N ARG A 135 -14.30 5.07 16.53
CA ARG A 135 -13.29 5.31 15.50
C ARG A 135 -13.78 4.79 14.14
N VAL A 136 -14.26 3.55 14.07
CA VAL A 136 -14.82 2.98 12.83
C VAL A 136 -15.93 3.85 12.27
N VAL A 137 -16.89 4.25 13.11
CA VAL A 137 -18.00 5.13 12.72
C VAL A 137 -17.51 6.49 12.23
N ARG A 138 -16.50 7.08 12.89
CA ARG A 138 -15.88 8.34 12.46
C ARG A 138 -15.21 8.18 11.10
N THR A 139 -14.36 7.18 10.92
CA THR A 139 -13.68 6.87 9.65
C THR A 139 -14.69 6.67 8.52
N GLU A 140 -15.76 5.91 8.74
CA GLU A 140 -16.82 5.74 7.74
C GLU A 140 -17.55 7.05 7.39
N LYS A 141 -17.71 7.95 8.36
CA LYS A 141 -18.30 9.27 8.13
C LYS A 141 -17.36 10.13 7.27
N GLU A 142 -16.07 10.10 7.55
CA GLU A 142 -15.04 10.81 6.78
C GLU A 142 -14.96 10.29 5.35
N ILE A 143 -14.94 8.96 5.15
CA ILE A 143 -14.99 8.33 3.81
C ILE A 143 -16.20 8.82 3.01
N ARG A 144 -17.36 8.87 3.62
CA ARG A 144 -18.59 9.35 2.95
C ARG A 144 -18.56 10.84 2.63
N SER A 145 -17.95 11.65 3.50
CA SER A 145 -17.94 13.11 3.34
C SER A 145 -16.97 13.60 2.27
N VAL A 146 -15.93 12.85 1.99
CA VAL A 146 -14.85 13.22 1.07
C VAL A 146 -14.77 12.23 -0.09
N SER A 147 -15.89 11.88 -0.70
CA SER A 147 -15.97 11.08 -1.93
C SER A 147 -14.64 10.43 -2.37
N ALA A 148 -14.23 9.32 -1.79
CA ALA A 148 -13.16 8.42 -2.26
C ALA A 148 -11.81 9.05 -2.72
N ARG A 149 -11.62 10.39 -2.61
CA ARG A 149 -10.45 11.09 -3.19
C ARG A 149 -9.12 10.56 -2.66
N CYS A 150 -9.05 10.34 -1.32
CA CYS A 150 -7.81 9.87 -0.72
C CYS A 150 -7.58 8.37 -1.00
N GLN A 151 -8.63 7.55 -0.97
CA GLN A 151 -8.54 6.15 -1.39
C GLN A 151 -8.17 6.04 -2.87
N GLY A 152 -8.79 6.87 -3.72
CA GLY A 152 -8.44 6.95 -5.13
C GLY A 152 -6.96 7.24 -5.34
N ALA A 153 -6.36 8.10 -4.52
CA ALA A 153 -4.93 8.38 -4.62
C ALA A 153 -4.05 7.15 -4.35
N PHE A 154 -4.41 6.28 -3.41
CA PHE A 154 -3.70 5.01 -3.18
C PHE A 154 -3.91 4.02 -4.32
N GLU A 155 -5.14 3.91 -4.82
CA GLU A 155 -5.46 3.02 -5.94
C GLU A 155 -4.82 3.48 -7.24
N ASP A 156 -4.79 4.79 -7.50
CA ASP A 156 -4.14 5.37 -8.66
C ASP A 156 -2.64 5.06 -8.67
N VAL A 157 -1.93 5.34 -7.56
CA VAL A 157 -0.49 5.04 -7.43
C VAL A 157 -0.21 3.56 -7.63
N ARG A 158 -1.02 2.68 -7.02
CA ARG A 158 -0.87 1.23 -7.19
C ARG A 158 -1.15 0.76 -8.61
N THR A 159 -2.13 1.36 -9.27
CA THR A 159 -2.51 1.02 -10.65
C THR A 159 -1.43 1.47 -11.62
N ASP A 160 -0.87 2.66 -11.44
CA ASP A 160 0.22 3.18 -12.27
C ASP A 160 1.46 2.30 -12.17
N ALA A 161 1.83 1.88 -10.95
CA ALA A 161 2.92 0.93 -10.74
C ALA A 161 2.65 -0.44 -11.37
N GLY A 162 1.40 -0.95 -11.27
CA GLY A 162 0.98 -2.20 -11.91
C GLY A 162 1.02 -2.13 -13.43
N ILE A 163 0.54 -1.02 -14.02
CA ILE A 163 0.58 -0.80 -15.47
C ILE A 163 2.02 -0.71 -15.97
N SER A 164 2.89 -0.02 -15.25
CA SER A 164 4.32 0.09 -15.60
C SER A 164 4.99 -1.28 -15.59
N HIS A 165 4.67 -2.11 -14.61
CA HIS A 165 5.19 -3.48 -14.52
C HIS A 165 4.69 -4.37 -15.67
N ASP A 166 3.41 -4.31 -16.01
CA ASP A 166 2.82 -5.08 -17.11
C ASP A 166 3.37 -4.62 -18.46
N MET A 167 3.51 -3.31 -18.68
CA MET A 167 4.14 -2.76 -19.90
C MET A 167 5.60 -3.19 -20.05
N ALA A 168 6.37 -3.16 -18.96
CA ALA A 168 7.77 -3.62 -18.99
C ALA A 168 7.86 -5.11 -19.29
N ARG A 169 6.91 -5.91 -18.81
CA ARG A 169 6.83 -7.34 -19.10
C ARG A 169 6.46 -7.61 -20.56
N ASP A 170 5.44 -6.94 -21.08
CA ASP A 170 4.99 -7.08 -22.47
C ASP A 170 6.10 -6.66 -23.46
N MET A 171 6.80 -5.54 -23.21
CA MET A 171 7.95 -5.12 -24.02
C MET A 171 9.09 -6.15 -24.00
N LYS A 172 9.27 -6.85 -22.91
CA LYS A 172 10.29 -7.91 -22.80
C LYS A 172 9.87 -9.19 -23.53
N GLU A 173 8.59 -9.54 -23.49
CA GLU A 173 8.04 -10.69 -24.24
C GLU A 173 8.08 -10.41 -25.75
N ASP A 174 7.62 -9.25 -26.20
CA ASP A 174 7.69 -8.82 -27.62
C ASP A 174 9.13 -8.75 -28.14
N GLY A 175 10.07 -8.24 -27.34
CA GLY A 175 11.47 -8.19 -27.69
C GLY A 175 12.15 -9.57 -27.78
N LEU A 176 11.65 -10.55 -27.05
CA LEU A 176 12.11 -11.94 -27.16
C LEU A 176 11.53 -12.67 -28.39
N GLU A 177 10.28 -12.41 -28.77
CA GLU A 177 9.67 -12.95 -29.97
C GLU A 177 10.35 -12.40 -31.23
N ASP A 178 10.63 -11.10 -31.28
CA ASP A 178 11.34 -10.46 -32.42
C ASP A 178 12.76 -11.01 -32.58
N ALA A 179 13.46 -11.30 -31.47
CA ALA A 179 14.78 -11.91 -31.49
C ALA A 179 14.78 -13.37 -31.95
N THR A 180 13.73 -14.12 -31.66
CA THR A 180 13.58 -15.52 -32.11
C THR A 180 13.17 -15.63 -33.56
N ASP A 181 12.30 -14.74 -34.05
CA ASP A 181 11.91 -14.66 -35.47
C ASP A 181 13.10 -14.28 -36.37
N GLY A 182 13.95 -13.35 -35.91
CA GLY A 182 15.18 -12.98 -36.57
C GLY A 182 16.20 -14.12 -36.68
N ALA A 183 16.30 -14.97 -35.69
CA ALA A 183 17.22 -16.10 -35.65
C ALA A 183 16.77 -17.26 -36.57
N GLU A 184 15.47 -17.45 -36.75
CA GLU A 184 14.92 -18.46 -37.68
C GLU A 184 15.05 -18.04 -39.15
N ALA A 185 15.01 -16.74 -39.45
CA ALA A 185 15.17 -16.22 -40.79
C ALA A 185 16.60 -16.41 -41.32
N GLU A 186 17.62 -16.31 -40.46
CA GLU A 186 19.02 -16.51 -40.86
C GLU A 186 19.39 -17.99 -41.10
N SER A 187 18.71 -18.93 -40.47
CA SER A 187 19.00 -20.35 -40.65
C SER A 187 18.45 -20.95 -41.94
N ASN A 188 17.56 -20.28 -42.67
CA ASN A 188 16.97 -20.72 -43.93
C ASN A 188 17.72 -20.22 -45.21
N LEU A 189 18.83 -19.51 -45.06
CA LEU A 189 19.59 -18.96 -46.20
C LEU A 189 20.88 -19.71 -46.52
N SER A 190 21.07 -20.92 -46.00
CA SER A 190 22.23 -21.80 -46.30
C SER A 190 21.78 -23.13 -46.86
N LEU A 191 21.38 -23.11 -48.15
CA LEU A 191 21.37 -24.28 -49.08
C LEU A 191 21.63 -23.82 -50.51
#